data_737785bc310e1cd715289a4d38ae031a
#
_entry.id   737785bc310e1cd715289a4d38ae031a
#
_cell.length_a   1.000
_cell.length_b   1.000
_cell.length_c   1.000
_cell.angle_alpha   90.00
_cell.angle_beta   90.00
_cell.angle_gamma   90.00
#
_symmetry.space_group_name_H-M   'P 1'
#
loop_
_entity.id
_entity.type
_entity.pdbx_description
1 polymer ?
#
loop_
_entity_poly.entity_id
_entity_poly.type
_entity_poly.pdbx_seq_one_letter_code
_entity_poly.pdbx_strand_id
1 'polypeptide(L)'
;MIGGLNYIDILDYKENKKINKNYFYCNGRIAFKLILEKIDNKKYKQIYLPNYICESLIKSIPKKKFKIHFYDIDDSLNPSFPNCKNSIILNIDYFGKKKQIPKNIKKFNIIIEDKTFSFLKRKKIRSKLQYYFASLRKIFPSLICGVSSLPNYKTKVFTDKIIDQYHIALAGYYLKKGYLNKNFYPRNKMIEKIYLNKISSVEKFFNNSNLNYEVDKIFINYFTNINFKKVYLNLKKNSFFIYKLIKINKSINFVYNKSFVYLLINTTKKKILIKFLRKFDIYVSEYWERPKLLKRKKLSHNLYENLIVVPNDQNYKKKELIKIAKYLKLFFTKYEHTNF
;
A
#
# COMPACT_ATOMS: atom_id res chain seq x y z
N MET A 1 -16.94 10.84 8.10
CA MET A 1 -15.67 10.06 8.13
C MET A 1 -14.89 10.38 6.86
N ILE A 2 -13.61 10.61 6.99
CA ILE A 2 -12.66 10.83 5.89
C ILE A 2 -11.45 9.92 6.17
N GLY A 3 -11.01 9.14 5.19
CA GLY A 3 -9.95 8.14 5.34
C GLY A 3 -10.46 6.73 5.56
N GLY A 4 -9.59 5.84 5.95
CA GLY A 4 -9.83 4.41 6.04
C GLY A 4 -9.70 3.71 4.68
N LEU A 5 -10.29 2.52 4.54
CA LEU A 5 -10.25 1.74 3.30
C LEU A 5 -11.14 2.35 2.21
N ASN A 6 -10.70 2.29 0.97
CA ASN A 6 -11.50 2.68 -0.18
C ASN A 6 -12.76 1.82 -0.30
N TYR A 7 -13.78 2.31 -0.99
CA TYR A 7 -15.01 1.57 -1.28
C TYR A 7 -15.20 1.40 -2.79
N ILE A 8 -15.98 0.40 -3.18
CA ILE A 8 -16.23 0.10 -4.59
C ILE A 8 -17.14 1.18 -5.18
N ASP A 9 -16.66 1.85 -6.24
CA ASP A 9 -17.49 2.70 -7.07
C ASP A 9 -17.62 2.07 -8.48
N ILE A 10 -18.86 1.79 -8.87
CA ILE A 10 -19.19 1.15 -10.15
C ILE A 10 -18.94 2.08 -11.33
N LEU A 11 -18.93 3.40 -11.09
CA LEU A 11 -18.79 4.42 -12.14
C LEU A 11 -17.37 4.54 -12.75
N ASP A 12 -16.38 3.89 -12.15
CA ASP A 12 -14.99 3.93 -12.63
C ASP A 12 -14.63 2.77 -13.58
N TYR A 13 -15.63 2.03 -14.07
CA TYR A 13 -15.40 0.94 -15.02
C TYR A 13 -15.06 1.46 -16.41
N LYS A 14 -13.95 0.97 -16.93
CA LYS A 14 -13.61 1.02 -18.34
C LYS A 14 -13.00 -0.32 -18.71
N GLU A 15 -13.49 -0.94 -19.75
CA GLU A 15 -12.98 -2.22 -20.21
C GLU A 15 -11.48 -2.14 -20.54
N ASN A 16 -10.67 -2.75 -19.72
CA ASN A 16 -9.22 -2.88 -19.92
C ASN A 16 -8.92 -4.25 -20.53
N LYS A 17 -8.93 -4.36 -21.85
CA LYS A 17 -8.77 -5.62 -22.60
C LYS A 17 -7.47 -6.41 -22.38
N LYS A 18 -6.51 -5.93 -21.53
CA LYS A 18 -5.12 -6.44 -21.54
C LYS A 18 -4.54 -6.94 -20.21
N ILE A 19 -5.33 -7.14 -19.17
CA ILE A 19 -4.78 -7.72 -17.94
C ILE A 19 -5.02 -9.23 -17.97
N ASN A 20 -3.96 -10.01 -18.25
CA ASN A 20 -4.04 -11.47 -18.24
C ASN A 20 -4.37 -11.97 -16.82
N LYS A 21 -5.46 -12.71 -16.71
CA LYS A 21 -6.01 -13.25 -15.45
C LYS A 21 -5.00 -14.14 -14.69
N ASN A 22 -4.09 -14.79 -15.40
CA ASN A 22 -3.09 -15.69 -14.81
C ASN A 22 -2.05 -15.01 -13.92
N TYR A 23 -2.00 -13.67 -13.87
CA TYR A 23 -1.03 -12.93 -13.04
C TYR A 23 -1.60 -12.43 -11.73
N PHE A 24 -2.84 -12.82 -11.37
CA PHE A 24 -3.48 -12.45 -10.12
C PHE A 24 -3.22 -13.47 -9.01
N TYR A 25 -3.09 -12.97 -7.79
CA TYR A 25 -2.84 -13.69 -6.55
C TYR A 25 -3.77 -13.20 -5.45
N CYS A 26 -4.03 -14.02 -4.44
CA CYS A 26 -4.89 -13.63 -3.32
C CYS A 26 -4.38 -12.37 -2.57
N ASN A 27 -3.07 -12.17 -2.52
CA ASN A 27 -2.49 -10.92 -2.01
C ASN A 27 -1.06 -10.70 -2.53
N GLY A 28 -0.54 -9.46 -2.40
CA GLY A 28 0.80 -9.10 -2.88
C GLY A 28 1.94 -9.83 -2.16
N ARG A 29 1.74 -10.25 -0.93
CA ARG A 29 2.72 -10.99 -0.13
C ARG A 29 2.92 -12.42 -0.67
N ILE A 30 1.85 -13.09 -1.07
CA ILE A 30 1.92 -14.40 -1.73
C ILE A 30 2.58 -14.25 -3.11
N ALA A 31 2.25 -13.22 -3.87
CA ALA A 31 2.91 -12.92 -5.13
C ALA A 31 4.45 -12.76 -4.95
N PHE A 32 4.87 -12.02 -3.93
CA PHE A 32 6.29 -11.87 -3.57
C PHE A 32 6.94 -13.21 -3.15
N LYS A 33 6.27 -13.98 -2.27
CA LYS A 33 6.76 -15.30 -1.82
C LYS A 33 6.99 -16.23 -3.00
N LEU A 34 6.05 -16.32 -3.95
CA LEU A 34 6.17 -17.20 -5.11
C LEU A 34 7.26 -16.75 -6.09
N ILE A 35 7.54 -15.45 -6.21
CA ILE A 35 8.74 -14.97 -6.91
C ILE A 35 9.99 -15.54 -6.25
N LEU A 36 10.10 -15.44 -4.92
CA LEU A 36 11.26 -15.96 -4.18
C LEU A 36 11.42 -17.46 -4.29
N GLU A 37 10.32 -18.21 -4.32
CA GLU A 37 10.35 -19.68 -4.50
C GLU A 37 10.87 -20.10 -5.87
N LYS A 38 10.70 -19.26 -6.90
CA LYS A 38 11.18 -19.49 -8.28
C LYS A 38 12.66 -19.21 -8.47
N ILE A 39 13.25 -18.41 -7.58
CA ILE A 39 14.66 -18.01 -7.67
C ILE A 39 15.55 -19.15 -7.19
N ASP A 40 16.62 -19.41 -7.95
CA ASP A 40 17.66 -20.38 -7.56
C ASP A 40 18.40 -19.87 -6.31
N ASN A 41 18.09 -20.46 -5.17
CA ASN A 41 18.69 -20.11 -3.90
C ASN A 41 20.10 -20.68 -3.68
N LYS A 42 20.61 -21.54 -4.55
CA LYS A 42 22.01 -21.97 -4.52
C LYS A 42 22.92 -20.84 -5.00
N LYS A 43 22.48 -20.12 -6.05
CA LYS A 43 23.19 -18.96 -6.62
C LYS A 43 22.91 -17.66 -5.84
N TYR A 44 21.65 -17.43 -5.43
CA TYR A 44 21.19 -16.17 -4.80
C TYR A 44 20.77 -16.43 -3.35
N LYS A 45 21.76 -16.52 -2.42
CA LYS A 45 21.52 -16.83 -1.01
C LYS A 45 21.12 -15.61 -0.16
N GLN A 46 21.43 -14.41 -0.63
CA GLN A 46 21.26 -13.18 0.12
C GLN A 46 20.10 -12.35 -0.46
N ILE A 47 19.26 -11.79 0.43
CA ILE A 47 18.23 -10.85 0.07
C ILE A 47 18.40 -9.54 0.84
N TYR A 48 18.47 -8.44 0.10
CA TYR A 48 18.55 -7.09 0.62
C TYR A 48 17.20 -6.41 0.58
N LEU A 49 16.72 -5.98 1.73
CA LEU A 49 15.46 -5.29 1.94
C LEU A 49 15.71 -3.84 2.35
N PRO A 50 14.86 -2.89 1.99
CA PRO A 50 14.94 -1.55 2.58
C PRO A 50 14.60 -1.62 4.07
N ASN A 51 15.24 -0.78 4.90
CA ASN A 51 14.97 -0.71 6.34
C ASN A 51 13.60 -0.06 6.67
N TYR A 52 12.94 0.58 5.69
CA TYR A 52 11.56 1.03 5.79
C TYR A 52 10.64 0.09 5.01
N ILE A 53 10.09 -0.93 5.67
CA ILE A 53 9.33 -2.03 5.06
C ILE A 53 8.25 -2.55 6.02
N CYS A 54 7.19 -3.15 5.49
CA CYS A 54 6.16 -3.77 6.33
C CYS A 54 6.60 -5.16 6.84
N GLU A 55 6.23 -5.49 8.07
CA GLU A 55 6.46 -6.79 8.71
C GLU A 55 5.97 -7.97 7.85
N SER A 56 4.85 -7.80 7.14
CA SER A 56 4.23 -8.88 6.36
C SER A 56 5.08 -9.35 5.17
N LEU A 57 5.88 -8.47 4.56
CA LEU A 57 6.82 -8.86 3.51
C LEU A 57 8.00 -9.64 4.10
N ILE A 58 8.54 -9.19 5.22
CA ILE A 58 9.64 -9.90 5.91
C ILE A 58 9.20 -11.32 6.30
N LYS A 59 7.97 -11.45 6.84
CA LYS A 59 7.42 -12.76 7.23
C LYS A 59 7.20 -13.72 6.07
N SER A 60 7.02 -13.21 4.85
CA SER A 60 6.80 -14.05 3.67
C SER A 60 8.08 -14.65 3.07
N ILE A 61 9.26 -14.19 3.53
CA ILE A 61 10.55 -14.69 3.04
C ILE A 61 10.85 -16.07 3.64
N PRO A 62 11.16 -17.08 2.82
CA PRO A 62 11.58 -18.39 3.29
C PRO A 62 12.95 -18.31 3.99
N LYS A 63 12.95 -18.16 5.31
CA LYS A 63 14.16 -17.91 6.12
C LYS A 63 15.23 -19.01 6.01
N LYS A 64 14.83 -20.26 5.74
CA LYS A 64 15.78 -21.36 5.50
C LYS A 64 16.52 -21.23 4.17
N LYS A 65 15.99 -20.45 3.22
CA LYS A 65 16.55 -20.29 1.86
C LYS A 65 17.38 -19.03 1.69
N PHE A 66 17.05 -17.96 2.42
CA PHE A 66 17.64 -16.65 2.21
C PHE A 66 18.11 -15.99 3.50
N LYS A 67 19.35 -15.46 3.48
CA LYS A 67 19.89 -14.60 4.54
C LYS A 67 19.43 -13.16 4.29
N ILE A 68 18.75 -12.56 5.28
CA ILE A 68 18.15 -11.22 5.18
C ILE A 68 19.15 -10.16 5.62
N HIS A 69 19.40 -9.20 4.75
CA HIS A 69 20.14 -7.95 4.99
C HIS A 69 19.23 -6.75 4.80
N PHE A 70 19.61 -5.60 5.35
CA PHE A 70 18.87 -4.35 5.18
C PHE A 70 19.79 -3.28 4.59
N TYR A 71 19.22 -2.41 3.75
CA TYR A 71 19.84 -1.19 3.27
C TYR A 71 18.99 0.04 3.65
N ASP A 72 19.61 1.20 3.70
CA ASP A 72 19.00 2.40 4.24
C ASP A 72 18.09 3.11 3.24
N ILE A 73 17.04 3.71 3.80
CA ILE A 73 16.13 4.64 3.13
C ILE A 73 16.20 5.97 3.88
N ASP A 74 16.45 7.08 3.19
CA ASP A 74 16.46 8.40 3.81
C ASP A 74 15.05 8.92 4.11
N ASP A 75 14.94 10.03 4.86
CA ASP A 75 13.65 10.66 5.21
C ASP A 75 12.87 11.17 3.99
N SER A 76 13.53 11.33 2.84
CA SER A 76 12.91 11.65 1.55
C SER A 76 12.54 10.42 0.73
N LEU A 77 12.60 9.23 1.34
CA LEU A 77 12.29 7.93 0.73
C LEU A 77 13.24 7.59 -0.44
N ASN A 78 14.52 7.96 -0.36
CA ASN A 78 15.54 7.56 -1.31
C ASN A 78 16.33 6.36 -0.77
N PRO A 79 16.54 5.32 -1.59
CA PRO A 79 17.32 4.16 -1.20
C PRO A 79 18.83 4.39 -1.36
N SER A 80 19.61 3.94 -0.38
CA SER A 80 21.05 3.73 -0.47
C SER A 80 21.31 2.28 -0.84
N PHE A 81 21.26 1.96 -2.14
CA PHE A 81 21.38 0.57 -2.61
C PHE A 81 22.71 -0.06 -2.21
N PRO A 82 22.71 -1.35 -1.78
CA PRO A 82 23.93 -2.03 -1.40
C PRO A 82 24.81 -2.34 -2.61
N ASN A 83 26.14 -2.24 -2.43
CA ASN A 83 27.09 -2.73 -3.40
C ASN A 83 27.27 -4.24 -3.22
N CYS A 84 26.51 -5.03 -3.98
CA CYS A 84 26.50 -6.49 -3.88
C CYS A 84 26.38 -7.15 -5.24
N LYS A 85 26.74 -8.44 -5.28
CA LYS A 85 26.60 -9.31 -6.47
C LYS A 85 25.91 -10.60 -6.08
N ASN A 86 25.29 -11.28 -7.05
CA ASN A 86 24.60 -12.57 -6.86
C ASN A 86 23.60 -12.55 -5.69
N SER A 87 22.88 -11.44 -5.56
CA SER A 87 21.95 -11.20 -4.48
C SER A 87 20.58 -10.81 -5.02
N ILE A 88 19.58 -10.87 -4.17
CA ILE A 88 18.23 -10.38 -4.46
C ILE A 88 18.08 -9.00 -3.81
N ILE A 89 17.59 -8.02 -4.55
CA ILE A 89 17.33 -6.67 -4.03
C ILE A 89 15.84 -6.37 -4.20
N LEU A 90 15.14 -6.14 -3.08
CA LEU A 90 13.77 -5.65 -3.09
C LEU A 90 13.79 -4.12 -3.17
N ASN A 91 13.27 -3.56 -4.26
CA ASN A 91 13.09 -2.11 -4.42
C ASN A 91 11.61 -1.75 -4.28
N ILE A 92 11.28 -0.82 -3.40
CA ILE A 92 9.90 -0.37 -3.17
C ILE A 92 9.67 0.99 -3.83
N ASP A 93 8.67 1.08 -4.70
CA ASP A 93 8.21 2.34 -5.29
C ASP A 93 7.34 3.10 -4.25
N TYR A 94 7.97 3.65 -3.20
CA TYR A 94 7.29 4.33 -2.11
C TYR A 94 6.30 5.38 -2.60
N PHE A 95 5.03 5.18 -2.26
CA PHE A 95 3.92 6.08 -2.58
C PHE A 95 3.87 6.53 -4.05
N GLY A 96 4.43 5.71 -4.95
CA GLY A 96 4.46 5.98 -6.39
C GLY A 96 5.72 6.66 -6.91
N LYS A 97 6.68 6.99 -6.03
CA LYS A 97 7.99 7.51 -6.43
C LYS A 97 8.88 6.36 -6.88
N LYS A 98 9.14 6.29 -8.17
CA LYS A 98 10.06 5.32 -8.72
C LYS A 98 11.51 5.78 -8.54
N LYS A 99 12.36 4.93 -7.99
CA LYS A 99 13.81 5.12 -7.93
C LYS A 99 14.51 4.24 -8.94
N GLN A 100 15.50 4.80 -9.59
CA GLN A 100 16.33 4.04 -10.52
C GLN A 100 17.41 3.30 -9.75
N ILE A 101 17.47 1.98 -9.94
CA ILE A 101 18.57 1.18 -9.44
C ILE A 101 19.76 1.35 -10.39
N PRO A 102 20.98 1.60 -9.91
CA PRO A 102 22.19 1.74 -10.73
C PRO A 102 22.39 0.54 -11.67
N LYS A 103 22.93 0.82 -12.87
CA LYS A 103 23.10 -0.21 -13.91
C LYS A 103 24.03 -1.35 -13.48
N ASN A 104 25.11 -1.01 -12.77
CA ASN A 104 26.06 -1.97 -12.21
C ASN A 104 25.40 -2.94 -11.22
N ILE A 105 24.49 -2.46 -10.36
CA ILE A 105 23.73 -3.29 -9.42
C ILE A 105 22.78 -4.21 -10.19
N LYS A 106 22.05 -3.69 -11.17
CA LYS A 106 21.09 -4.51 -11.97
C LYS A 106 21.75 -5.63 -12.75
N LYS A 107 22.98 -5.42 -13.22
CA LYS A 107 23.70 -6.38 -14.05
C LYS A 107 23.98 -7.69 -13.32
N PHE A 108 24.24 -7.63 -12.02
CA PHE A 108 24.71 -8.77 -11.22
C PHE A 108 23.71 -9.32 -10.21
N ASN A 109 22.53 -8.70 -10.07
CA ASN A 109 21.58 -9.03 -9.03
C ASN A 109 20.17 -9.24 -9.59
N ILE A 110 19.38 -10.04 -8.89
CA ILE A 110 17.96 -10.13 -9.13
C ILE A 110 17.26 -8.93 -8.47
N ILE A 111 16.47 -8.22 -9.26
CA ILE A 111 15.69 -7.10 -8.79
C ILE A 111 14.22 -7.48 -8.68
N ILE A 112 13.65 -7.32 -7.49
CA ILE A 112 12.21 -7.46 -7.27
C ILE A 112 11.66 -6.07 -6.96
N GLU A 113 10.74 -5.56 -7.78
CA GLU A 113 10.13 -4.25 -7.60
C GLU A 113 8.75 -4.42 -6.94
N ASP A 114 8.55 -3.81 -5.75
CA ASP A 114 7.21 -3.61 -5.18
C ASP A 114 6.56 -2.39 -5.83
N LYS A 115 5.62 -2.65 -6.72
CA LYS A 115 4.86 -1.63 -7.47
C LYS A 115 3.49 -1.33 -6.89
N THR A 116 3.27 -1.61 -5.63
CA THR A 116 1.98 -1.40 -4.96
C THR A 116 1.42 -0.01 -5.20
N PHE A 117 2.25 1.03 -5.14
CA PHE A 117 1.83 2.42 -5.34
C PHE A 117 2.12 2.99 -6.74
N SER A 118 2.69 2.19 -7.63
CA SER A 118 3.08 2.61 -8.98
C SER A 118 2.68 1.61 -10.07
N PHE A 119 1.71 0.74 -9.78
CA PHE A 119 1.34 -0.38 -10.65
C PHE A 119 1.08 0.00 -12.10
N LEU A 120 0.51 1.18 -12.35
CA LEU A 120 0.28 1.70 -13.72
C LEU A 120 1.52 2.08 -14.48
N LYS A 121 2.62 2.35 -13.78
CA LYS A 121 3.89 2.71 -14.40
C LYS A 121 4.74 1.48 -14.74
N ARG A 122 4.11 0.29 -14.81
CA ARG A 122 4.82 -0.93 -15.18
C ARG A 122 5.37 -0.79 -16.59
N LYS A 123 6.68 -0.92 -16.72
CA LYS A 123 7.32 -1.15 -18.02
C LYS A 123 7.35 -2.66 -18.27
N LYS A 124 7.28 -3.05 -19.54
CA LYS A 124 7.53 -4.45 -19.95
C LYS A 124 8.87 -4.92 -19.34
N ILE A 125 8.86 -6.00 -18.57
CA ILE A 125 10.11 -6.57 -18.03
C ILE A 125 10.86 -7.18 -19.21
N ARG A 126 12.07 -6.72 -19.42
CA ARG A 126 12.93 -7.15 -20.55
C ARG A 126 14.07 -8.06 -20.10
N SER A 127 14.20 -8.34 -18.80
CA SER A 127 15.31 -9.12 -18.26
C SER A 127 14.82 -10.30 -17.41
N LYS A 128 15.44 -11.46 -17.55
CA LYS A 128 15.22 -12.64 -16.72
C LYS A 128 15.58 -12.41 -15.23
N LEU A 129 16.32 -11.36 -14.93
CA LEU A 129 16.72 -10.98 -13.56
C LEU A 129 15.80 -9.92 -12.93
N GLN A 130 14.66 -9.60 -13.54
CA GLN A 130 13.74 -8.59 -13.03
C GLN A 130 12.35 -9.17 -12.82
N TYR A 131 11.82 -8.94 -11.63
CA TYR A 131 10.47 -9.31 -11.24
C TYR A 131 9.75 -8.11 -10.66
N TYR A 132 8.43 -8.13 -10.66
CA TYR A 132 7.63 -7.19 -9.88
C TYR A 132 6.43 -7.90 -9.25
N PHE A 133 5.94 -7.29 -8.17
CA PHE A 133 4.64 -7.58 -7.60
C PHE A 133 3.96 -6.29 -7.13
N ALA A 134 2.67 -6.37 -6.85
CA ALA A 134 1.91 -5.28 -6.25
C ALA A 134 0.77 -5.83 -5.40
N SER A 135 0.41 -5.09 -4.34
CA SER A 135 -0.79 -5.31 -3.54
C SER A 135 -1.83 -4.28 -3.92
N LEU A 136 -2.80 -4.65 -4.76
CA LEU A 136 -3.77 -3.70 -5.32
C LEU A 136 -4.71 -3.11 -4.28
N ARG A 137 -4.96 -3.80 -3.16
CA ARG A 137 -5.81 -3.34 -2.06
C ARG A 137 -5.39 -2.01 -1.42
N LYS A 138 -4.15 -1.59 -1.59
CA LYS A 138 -3.65 -0.33 -1.03
C LYS A 138 -4.19 0.91 -1.74
N ILE A 139 -4.56 0.77 -3.00
CA ILE A 139 -5.05 1.86 -3.85
C ILE A 139 -6.51 1.64 -4.26
N PHE A 140 -6.88 0.38 -4.44
CA PHE A 140 -8.21 0.01 -4.92
C PHE A 140 -9.04 -0.64 -3.82
N PRO A 141 -10.36 -0.48 -3.83
CA PRO A 141 -11.26 -1.09 -2.86
C PRO A 141 -11.35 -2.60 -3.08
N SER A 142 -10.35 -3.32 -2.64
CA SER A 142 -10.32 -4.77 -2.61
C SER A 142 -9.50 -5.24 -1.43
N LEU A 143 -10.03 -6.17 -0.65
CA LEU A 143 -9.29 -6.82 0.44
C LEU A 143 -8.28 -7.82 -0.08
N ILE A 144 -8.53 -8.35 -1.27
CA ILE A 144 -7.85 -9.49 -1.84
C ILE A 144 -7.44 -9.07 -3.23
N CYS A 145 -6.24 -8.99 -3.52
CA CYS A 145 -5.65 -9.07 -4.86
C CYS A 145 -4.20 -8.59 -4.84
N GLY A 146 -3.33 -9.48 -5.19
CA GLY A 146 -1.95 -9.21 -5.60
C GLY A 146 -1.80 -9.44 -7.10
N VAL A 147 -0.78 -8.85 -7.67
CA VAL A 147 -0.35 -9.13 -9.05
C VAL A 147 1.15 -9.34 -9.06
N SER A 148 1.63 -10.12 -10.03
CA SER A 148 3.05 -10.39 -10.21
C SER A 148 3.44 -10.38 -11.69
N SER A 149 4.75 -10.29 -11.95
CA SER A 149 5.34 -10.55 -13.26
C SER A 149 5.39 -12.02 -13.64
N LEU A 150 5.21 -12.92 -12.66
CA LEU A 150 5.11 -14.36 -12.90
C LEU A 150 3.66 -14.78 -13.01
N PRO A 151 3.36 -15.73 -13.91
CA PRO A 151 2.04 -16.38 -13.91
C PRO A 151 1.81 -17.13 -12.61
N ASN A 152 0.56 -17.18 -12.18
CA ASN A 152 0.15 -17.94 -11.01
C ASN A 152 0.16 -19.44 -11.34
N TYR A 153 1.03 -20.20 -10.70
CA TYR A 153 1.25 -21.62 -10.98
C TYR A 153 1.00 -22.55 -9.78
N LYS A 154 0.70 -21.96 -8.63
CA LYS A 154 0.45 -22.70 -7.37
C LYS A 154 -0.83 -22.23 -6.71
N THR A 155 -1.94 -22.27 -7.42
CA THR A 155 -3.25 -22.04 -6.82
C THR A 155 -3.77 -23.28 -6.15
N LYS A 156 -4.31 -23.13 -4.95
CA LYS A 156 -5.21 -24.12 -4.36
C LYS A 156 -6.64 -23.82 -4.83
N VAL A 157 -7.36 -24.88 -5.11
CA VAL A 157 -8.75 -24.84 -5.55
C VAL A 157 -9.62 -24.10 -4.53
N PHE A 158 -10.66 -23.43 -5.02
CA PHE A 158 -11.72 -22.85 -4.22
C PHE A 158 -12.29 -23.88 -3.25
N THR A 159 -12.35 -23.47 -1.98
CA THR A 159 -13.18 -24.15 -0.98
C THR A 159 -14.31 -23.20 -0.59
N ASP A 160 -15.45 -23.70 -0.16
CA ASP A 160 -16.59 -22.90 0.29
C ASP A 160 -16.16 -21.85 1.31
N LYS A 161 -15.26 -22.20 2.20
CA LYS A 161 -14.66 -21.30 3.18
C LYS A 161 -13.98 -20.06 2.57
N ILE A 162 -13.41 -20.17 1.37
CA ILE A 162 -12.77 -19.05 0.67
C ILE A 162 -13.82 -18.20 -0.03
N ILE A 163 -14.81 -18.84 -0.64
CA ILE A 163 -15.96 -18.18 -1.24
C ILE A 163 -16.65 -17.28 -0.18
N ASP A 164 -16.87 -17.82 1.01
CA ASP A 164 -17.42 -17.08 2.13
C ASP A 164 -16.59 -15.83 2.46
N GLN A 165 -15.26 -15.93 2.49
CA GLN A 165 -14.40 -14.78 2.75
C GLN A 165 -14.54 -13.70 1.66
N TYR A 166 -14.70 -14.08 0.41
CA TYR A 166 -14.96 -13.13 -0.68
C TYR A 166 -16.31 -12.44 -0.51
N HIS A 167 -17.37 -13.18 -0.18
CA HIS A 167 -18.71 -12.63 0.08
C HIS A 167 -18.72 -11.71 1.30
N ILE A 168 -18.05 -12.10 2.40
CA ILE A 168 -17.89 -11.24 3.59
C ILE A 168 -17.16 -9.94 3.24
N ALA A 169 -16.11 -10.01 2.39
CA ALA A 169 -15.40 -8.83 1.93
C ALA A 169 -16.29 -7.88 1.13
N LEU A 170 -17.03 -8.41 0.16
CA LEU A 170 -17.97 -7.64 -0.66
C LEU A 170 -19.05 -6.99 0.21
N ALA A 171 -19.67 -7.76 1.11
CA ALA A 171 -20.66 -7.23 2.04
C ALA A 171 -20.10 -6.08 2.90
N GLY A 172 -18.87 -6.19 3.39
CA GLY A 172 -18.18 -5.13 4.11
C GLY A 172 -18.00 -3.85 3.27
N TYR A 173 -17.62 -3.97 2.00
CA TYR A 173 -17.49 -2.82 1.09
C TYR A 173 -18.82 -2.17 0.76
N TYR A 174 -19.88 -2.94 0.50
CA TYR A 174 -21.21 -2.40 0.26
C TYR A 174 -21.79 -1.69 1.48
N LEU A 175 -21.64 -2.27 2.67
CA LEU A 175 -22.03 -1.62 3.92
C LEU A 175 -21.28 -0.31 4.14
N LYS A 176 -19.97 -0.29 3.86
CA LYS A 176 -19.18 0.94 3.93
C LYS A 176 -19.68 1.98 2.92
N LYS A 177 -19.96 1.59 1.68
CA LYS A 177 -20.51 2.49 0.67
C LYS A 177 -21.85 3.08 1.13
N GLY A 178 -22.78 2.25 1.65
CA GLY A 178 -24.05 2.70 2.19
C GLY A 178 -23.88 3.64 3.39
N TYR A 179 -22.95 3.33 4.31
CA TYR A 179 -22.65 4.18 5.46
C TYR A 179 -22.10 5.56 5.06
N LEU A 180 -21.27 5.63 4.02
CA LEU A 180 -20.72 6.89 3.53
C LEU A 180 -21.73 7.67 2.68
N ASN A 181 -22.71 7.00 2.10
CA ASN A 181 -23.78 7.61 1.32
C ASN A 181 -24.96 7.94 2.25
N LYS A 182 -24.99 9.17 2.74
CA LYS A 182 -25.96 9.65 3.74
C LYS A 182 -27.43 9.42 3.38
N ASN A 183 -27.74 9.19 2.12
CA ASN A 183 -29.12 9.00 1.64
C ASN A 183 -29.71 7.62 2.04
N PHE A 184 -28.85 6.65 2.36
CA PHE A 184 -29.29 5.28 2.67
C PHE A 184 -29.20 4.90 4.16
N TYR A 185 -28.20 5.48 4.87
CA TYR A 185 -27.98 5.15 6.27
C TYR A 185 -27.58 6.40 7.05
N PRO A 186 -28.40 6.83 8.03
CA PRO A 186 -27.94 7.82 8.99
C PRO A 186 -26.67 7.29 9.67
N ARG A 187 -25.76 8.18 10.08
CA ARG A 187 -24.49 7.79 10.73
C ARG A 187 -24.75 6.94 11.96
N ASN A 188 -24.77 5.63 11.79
CA ASN A 188 -24.95 4.66 12.85
C ASN A 188 -23.62 3.98 13.15
N LYS A 189 -23.08 4.22 14.35
CA LYS A 189 -21.82 3.61 14.82
C LYS A 189 -21.85 2.08 14.78
N MET A 190 -23.03 1.49 14.89
CA MET A 190 -23.21 0.03 14.79
C MET A 190 -22.87 -0.47 13.38
N ILE A 191 -23.38 0.19 12.33
CA ILE A 191 -23.06 -0.16 10.93
C ILE A 191 -21.56 0.00 10.67
N GLU A 192 -20.95 1.07 11.21
CA GLU A 192 -19.50 1.26 11.12
C GLU A 192 -18.74 0.07 11.74
N LYS A 193 -19.11 -0.34 12.94
CA LYS A 193 -18.51 -1.49 13.62
C LYS A 193 -18.69 -2.79 12.82
N ILE A 194 -19.87 -3.01 12.23
CA ILE A 194 -20.16 -4.21 11.44
C ILE A 194 -19.25 -4.29 10.22
N TYR A 195 -19.18 -3.25 9.40
CA TYR A 195 -18.35 -3.32 8.19
C TYR A 195 -16.85 -3.38 8.50
N LEU A 196 -16.38 -2.69 9.55
CA LEU A 196 -15.00 -2.78 9.99
C LEU A 196 -14.64 -4.20 10.47
N ASN A 197 -15.53 -4.84 11.22
CA ASN A 197 -15.33 -6.22 11.66
C ASN A 197 -15.29 -7.20 10.48
N LYS A 198 -16.21 -7.09 9.52
CA LYS A 198 -16.21 -7.92 8.32
C LYS A 198 -14.91 -7.78 7.54
N ILE A 199 -14.48 -6.54 7.28
CA ILE A 199 -13.23 -6.25 6.58
C ILE A 199 -12.02 -6.80 7.35
N SER A 200 -11.96 -6.57 8.67
CA SER A 200 -10.86 -7.04 9.52
C SER A 200 -10.79 -8.57 9.62
N SER A 201 -11.92 -9.28 9.68
CA SER A 201 -11.94 -10.74 9.75
C SER A 201 -11.34 -11.37 8.48
N VAL A 202 -11.73 -10.87 7.32
CA VAL A 202 -11.21 -11.33 6.03
C VAL A 202 -9.71 -11.00 5.89
N GLU A 203 -9.30 -9.81 6.32
CA GLU A 203 -7.88 -9.44 6.30
C GLU A 203 -7.05 -10.35 7.21
N LYS A 204 -7.55 -10.69 8.40
CA LYS A 204 -6.92 -11.66 9.31
C LYS A 204 -6.82 -13.05 8.69
N PHE A 205 -7.89 -13.54 8.06
CA PHE A 205 -7.90 -14.84 7.38
C PHE A 205 -6.77 -14.94 6.34
N PHE A 206 -6.73 -13.99 5.40
CA PHE A 206 -5.69 -14.00 4.36
C PHE A 206 -4.29 -13.65 4.88
N ASN A 207 -4.18 -12.92 6.00
CA ASN A 207 -2.89 -12.62 6.62
C ASN A 207 -2.29 -13.82 7.35
N ASN A 208 -3.12 -14.69 7.91
CA ASN A 208 -2.67 -15.88 8.62
C ASN A 208 -2.43 -17.06 7.68
N SER A 209 -3.01 -17.03 6.48
CA SER A 209 -2.79 -18.07 5.49
C SER A 209 -1.47 -17.88 4.73
N ASN A 210 -0.68 -18.92 4.68
CA ASN A 210 0.51 -19.02 3.82
C ASN A 210 0.20 -19.64 2.45
N LEU A 211 -1.06 -19.93 2.17
CA LEU A 211 -1.52 -20.61 0.97
C LEU A 211 -1.87 -19.57 -0.11
N ASN A 212 -1.62 -19.94 -1.35
CA ASN A 212 -2.07 -19.19 -2.51
C ASN A 212 -3.42 -19.74 -2.94
N TYR A 213 -4.45 -18.96 -2.68
CA TYR A 213 -5.81 -19.27 -3.11
C TYR A 213 -6.09 -18.64 -4.47
N GLU A 214 -6.98 -19.24 -5.23
CA GLU A 214 -7.48 -18.65 -6.46
C GLU A 214 -8.22 -17.35 -6.16
N VAL A 215 -8.04 -16.34 -7.00
CA VAL A 215 -8.76 -15.08 -6.86
C VAL A 215 -10.11 -15.21 -7.55
N ASP A 216 -11.18 -14.85 -6.83
CA ASP A 216 -12.53 -14.89 -7.37
C ASP A 216 -12.68 -14.08 -8.65
N LYS A 217 -13.46 -14.61 -9.61
CA LYS A 217 -13.71 -13.98 -10.93
C LYS A 217 -14.30 -12.57 -10.79
N ILE A 218 -15.11 -12.30 -9.76
CA ILE A 218 -15.69 -10.98 -9.49
C ILE A 218 -14.58 -9.96 -9.26
N PHE A 219 -13.57 -10.27 -8.43
CA PHE A 219 -12.45 -9.35 -8.17
C PHE A 219 -11.55 -9.20 -9.40
N ILE A 220 -11.31 -10.30 -10.15
CA ILE A 220 -10.55 -10.22 -11.40
C ILE A 220 -11.28 -9.32 -12.40
N ASN A 221 -12.58 -9.50 -12.59
CA ASN A 221 -13.38 -8.68 -13.47
C ASN A 221 -13.39 -7.21 -13.02
N TYR A 222 -13.52 -6.94 -11.72
CA TYR A 222 -13.39 -5.59 -11.18
C TYR A 222 -12.05 -4.95 -11.60
N PHE A 223 -10.92 -5.64 -11.39
CA PHE A 223 -9.62 -5.09 -11.74
C PHE A 223 -9.34 -5.01 -13.23
N THR A 224 -9.91 -5.89 -14.04
CA THR A 224 -9.75 -5.80 -15.50
C THR A 224 -10.54 -4.63 -16.10
N ASN A 225 -11.59 -4.19 -15.42
CA ASN A 225 -12.48 -3.13 -15.91
C ASN A 225 -12.25 -1.75 -15.26
N ILE A 226 -11.41 -1.67 -14.24
CA ILE A 226 -11.13 -0.40 -13.57
C ILE A 226 -10.24 0.51 -14.42
N ASN A 227 -10.58 1.81 -14.45
CA ASN A 227 -9.73 2.81 -15.10
C ASN A 227 -8.58 3.23 -14.15
N PHE A 228 -7.53 2.42 -14.10
CA PHE A 228 -6.36 2.69 -13.26
C PHE A 228 -5.78 4.09 -13.45
N LYS A 229 -5.70 4.58 -14.70
CA LYS A 229 -5.15 5.91 -15.00
C LYS A 229 -5.98 7.00 -14.34
N LYS A 230 -7.31 6.92 -14.43
CA LYS A 230 -8.24 7.88 -13.80
C LYS A 230 -8.08 7.89 -12.29
N VAL A 231 -8.03 6.70 -11.65
CA VAL A 231 -7.83 6.57 -10.19
C VAL A 231 -6.54 7.24 -9.75
N TYR A 232 -5.41 6.93 -10.38
CA TYR A 232 -4.13 7.56 -10.02
C TYR A 232 -4.10 9.07 -10.26
N LEU A 233 -4.69 9.54 -11.35
CA LEU A 233 -4.79 10.97 -11.63
C LEU A 233 -5.62 11.69 -10.56
N ASN A 234 -6.73 11.10 -10.14
CA ASN A 234 -7.57 11.67 -9.08
C ASN A 234 -6.85 11.70 -7.73
N LEU A 235 -6.18 10.60 -7.33
CA LEU A 235 -5.37 10.57 -6.11
C LEU A 235 -4.32 11.68 -6.10
N LYS A 236 -3.58 11.84 -7.19
CA LYS A 236 -2.58 12.90 -7.33
C LYS A 236 -3.18 14.30 -7.32
N LYS A 237 -4.31 14.50 -8.03
CA LYS A 237 -5.04 15.77 -8.06
C LYS A 237 -5.49 16.15 -6.65
N ASN A 238 -6.06 15.21 -5.91
CA ASN A 238 -6.50 15.42 -4.55
C ASN A 238 -5.34 15.74 -3.60
N SER A 239 -4.24 14.97 -3.68
CA SER A 239 -3.02 15.28 -2.92
C SER A 239 -2.47 16.66 -3.20
N PHE A 240 -2.38 17.04 -4.47
CA PHE A 240 -1.92 18.36 -4.88
C PHE A 240 -2.85 19.49 -4.43
N PHE A 241 -4.17 19.26 -4.49
CA PHE A 241 -5.14 20.23 -4.01
C PHE A 241 -4.99 20.49 -2.50
N ILE A 242 -4.90 19.43 -1.68
CA ILE A 242 -4.65 19.57 -0.24
C ILE A 242 -3.32 20.31 -0.01
N TYR A 243 -2.24 19.88 -0.69
CA TYR A 243 -0.93 20.50 -0.57
C TYR A 243 -0.97 22.01 -0.85
N LYS A 244 -1.64 22.44 -1.93
CA LYS A 244 -1.80 23.86 -2.25
C LYS A 244 -2.46 24.65 -1.13
N LEU A 245 -3.47 24.06 -0.47
CA LEU A 245 -4.19 24.74 0.60
C LEU A 245 -3.34 24.91 1.86
N ILE A 246 -2.38 24.00 2.13
CA ILE A 246 -1.63 23.97 3.41
C ILE A 246 -0.16 24.39 3.30
N LYS A 247 0.41 24.47 2.08
CA LYS A 247 1.83 24.78 1.85
C LYS A 247 2.30 26.13 2.40
N ILE A 248 1.38 27.05 2.71
CA ILE A 248 1.68 28.38 3.24
C ILE A 248 2.14 28.27 4.71
N ASN A 249 1.74 27.23 5.42
CA ASN A 249 2.18 26.99 6.79
C ASN A 249 3.58 26.38 6.80
N LYS A 250 4.60 27.15 7.15
CA LYS A 250 6.02 26.72 7.17
C LYS A 250 6.32 25.67 8.24
N SER A 251 5.48 25.53 9.26
CA SER A 251 5.65 24.53 10.34
C SER A 251 5.35 23.10 9.91
N ILE A 252 4.77 22.89 8.73
CA ILE A 252 4.43 21.57 8.23
C ILE A 252 5.57 21.02 7.38
N ASN A 253 6.26 20.00 7.88
CA ASN A 253 7.28 19.29 7.11
C ASN A 253 6.65 18.30 6.15
N PHE A 254 6.55 18.69 4.86
CA PHE A 254 6.00 17.87 3.81
C PHE A 254 7.09 17.02 3.14
N VAL A 255 6.85 15.72 3.08
CA VAL A 255 7.55 14.83 2.14
C VAL A 255 6.72 14.76 0.85
N TYR A 256 6.69 15.87 0.11
CA TYR A 256 5.87 15.97 -1.11
C TYR A 256 6.73 15.83 -2.37
N ASN A 257 6.26 15.01 -3.29
CA ASN A 257 6.79 14.89 -4.64
C ASN A 257 5.63 14.70 -5.63
N LYS A 258 5.66 15.38 -6.78
CA LYS A 258 4.64 15.24 -7.84
C LYS A 258 4.44 13.79 -8.32
N SER A 259 5.41 12.91 -8.10
CA SER A 259 5.31 11.48 -8.40
C SER A 259 4.47 10.71 -7.39
N PHE A 260 4.32 11.19 -6.15
CA PHE A 260 3.55 10.52 -5.11
C PHE A 260 2.05 10.52 -5.44
N VAL A 261 1.39 9.43 -5.06
CA VAL A 261 -0.08 9.33 -5.12
C VAL A 261 -0.72 9.87 -3.85
N TYR A 262 0.05 10.03 -2.78
CA TYR A 262 -0.39 10.54 -1.48
C TYR A 262 0.39 11.80 -1.08
N LEU A 263 -0.24 12.62 -0.25
CA LEU A 263 0.43 13.67 0.50
C LEU A 263 0.97 13.07 1.79
N LEU A 264 2.26 13.26 2.04
CA LEU A 264 2.96 12.74 3.20
C LEU A 264 3.36 13.89 4.11
N ILE A 265 3.24 13.68 5.43
CA ILE A 265 3.70 14.61 6.46
C ILE A 265 4.68 13.87 7.36
N ASN A 266 5.87 14.46 7.59
CA ASN A 266 6.84 13.98 8.56
C ASN A 266 6.77 14.90 9.79
N THR A 267 6.40 14.35 10.95
CA THR A 267 6.24 15.13 12.19
C THR A 267 6.51 14.29 13.43
N THR A 268 7.27 14.83 14.37
CA THR A 268 7.49 14.21 15.69
C THR A 268 6.19 14.15 16.52
N LYS A 269 5.20 14.98 16.19
CA LYS A 269 3.88 15.02 16.85
C LYS A 269 2.85 14.06 16.23
N LYS A 270 3.30 13.00 15.53
CA LYS A 270 2.45 12.03 14.81
C LYS A 270 1.28 11.51 15.65
N LYS A 271 1.53 11.02 16.86
CA LYS A 271 0.49 10.44 17.74
C LYS A 271 -0.57 11.48 18.13
N ILE A 272 -0.13 12.71 18.42
CA ILE A 272 -1.02 13.82 18.79
C ILE A 272 -1.88 14.23 17.58
N LEU A 273 -1.25 14.36 16.41
CA LEU A 273 -1.94 14.68 15.16
C LEU A 273 -3.02 13.64 14.81
N ILE A 274 -2.71 12.35 14.95
CA ILE A 274 -3.68 11.27 14.72
C ILE A 274 -4.89 11.40 15.66
N LYS A 275 -4.65 11.58 16.97
CA LYS A 275 -5.72 11.77 17.96
C LYS A 275 -6.55 13.01 17.66
N PHE A 276 -5.90 14.12 17.30
CA PHE A 276 -6.57 15.37 16.94
C PHE A 276 -7.49 15.19 15.71
N LEU A 277 -6.98 14.64 14.61
CA LEU A 277 -7.74 14.46 13.38
C LEU A 277 -8.92 13.49 13.55
N ARG A 278 -8.79 12.47 14.39
CA ARG A 278 -9.89 11.52 14.73
C ARG A 278 -11.08 12.21 15.38
N LYS A 279 -10.89 13.27 16.17
CA LYS A 279 -11.99 14.05 16.76
C LYS A 279 -12.89 14.70 15.69
N PHE A 280 -12.37 14.87 14.49
CA PHE A 280 -13.08 15.46 13.35
C PHE A 280 -13.44 14.43 12.27
N ASP A 281 -13.44 13.14 12.63
CA ASP A 281 -13.71 12.02 11.72
C ASP A 281 -12.74 11.97 10.52
N ILE A 282 -11.48 12.36 10.72
CA ILE A 282 -10.41 12.25 9.72
C ILE A 282 -9.44 11.16 10.16
N TYR A 283 -9.38 10.08 9.38
CA TYR A 283 -8.56 8.90 9.65
C TYR A 283 -7.36 8.87 8.71
N VAL A 284 -6.20 9.16 9.24
CA VAL A 284 -4.92 9.08 8.50
C VAL A 284 -4.39 7.64 8.52
N SER A 285 -3.57 7.31 7.54
CA SER A 285 -2.92 6.01 7.45
C SER A 285 -1.48 6.07 7.94
N GLU A 286 -1.12 5.07 8.73
CA GLU A 286 0.25 4.84 9.19
C GLU A 286 0.86 3.70 8.38
N TYR A 287 1.91 3.97 7.66
CA TYR A 287 2.69 2.99 6.89
C TYR A 287 4.12 3.00 7.42
N TRP A 288 4.53 2.10 8.21
CA TRP A 288 4.00 0.87 8.83
C TRP A 288 4.39 0.88 10.31
N GLU A 289 4.03 -0.16 11.08
CA GLU A 289 4.70 -0.42 12.35
C GLU A 289 6.12 -0.94 12.10
N ARG A 290 7.06 -0.56 12.98
CA ARG A 290 8.45 -1.02 12.88
C ARG A 290 8.53 -2.53 13.07
N PRO A 291 9.04 -3.29 12.08
CA PRO A 291 9.15 -4.74 12.14
C PRO A 291 9.96 -5.25 13.34
N LYS A 292 9.53 -6.38 13.90
CA LYS A 292 10.21 -7.02 15.04
C LYS A 292 11.69 -7.30 14.75
N LEU A 293 12.01 -7.73 13.53
CA LEU A 293 13.39 -8.01 13.12
C LEU A 293 14.27 -6.75 13.14
N LEU A 294 13.74 -5.60 12.71
CA LEU A 294 14.44 -4.32 12.74
C LEU A 294 14.60 -3.78 14.18
N LYS A 295 13.60 -4.00 15.04
CA LYS A 295 13.70 -3.68 16.48
C LYS A 295 14.87 -4.43 17.13
N ARG A 296 15.00 -5.73 16.86
CA ARG A 296 16.09 -6.58 17.37
C ARG A 296 17.47 -6.13 16.88
N LYS A 297 17.56 -5.68 15.63
CA LYS A 297 18.81 -5.18 15.04
C LYS A 297 19.13 -3.73 15.41
N LYS A 298 18.33 -3.09 16.28
CA LYS A 298 18.46 -1.68 16.70
C LYS A 298 18.50 -0.67 15.52
N LEU A 299 18.07 -1.08 14.33
CA LEU A 299 17.99 -0.20 13.16
C LEU A 299 16.80 0.76 13.36
N SER A 300 17.07 1.97 13.79
CA SER A 300 16.07 3.03 13.93
C SER A 300 15.81 3.69 12.57
N HIS A 301 14.56 4.05 12.34
CA HIS A 301 14.22 4.87 11.19
C HIS A 301 13.09 5.83 11.56
N ASN A 302 13.35 7.13 11.43
CA ASN A 302 12.40 8.18 11.78
C ASN A 302 11.06 8.06 11.04
N LEU A 303 11.05 7.47 9.85
CA LEU A 303 9.82 7.27 9.06
C LEU A 303 8.76 6.43 9.79
N TYR A 304 9.16 5.43 10.60
CA TYR A 304 8.19 4.65 11.37
C TYR A 304 7.49 5.48 12.45
N GLU A 305 8.25 6.39 13.06
CA GLU A 305 7.75 7.21 14.17
C GLU A 305 7.03 8.47 13.70
N ASN A 306 7.44 9.04 12.56
CA ASN A 306 7.06 10.40 12.17
C ASN A 306 6.19 10.49 10.92
N LEU A 307 6.25 9.49 10.01
CA LEU A 307 5.54 9.62 8.72
C LEU A 307 4.04 9.31 8.86
N ILE A 308 3.24 10.20 8.28
CA ILE A 308 1.79 10.06 8.15
C ILE A 308 1.40 10.20 6.68
N VAL A 309 0.43 9.39 6.26
CA VAL A 309 -0.18 9.47 4.94
C VAL A 309 -1.54 10.14 5.05
N VAL A 310 -1.67 11.31 4.44
CA VAL A 310 -2.90 12.07 4.45
C VAL A 310 -3.93 11.42 3.53
N PRO A 311 -5.19 11.21 3.97
CA PRO A 311 -6.22 10.60 3.15
C PRO A 311 -6.58 11.50 1.96
N ASN A 312 -6.62 10.90 0.77
CA ASN A 312 -6.87 11.58 -0.50
C ASN A 312 -7.67 10.74 -1.49
N ASP A 313 -8.57 9.89 -0.98
CA ASP A 313 -9.36 8.95 -1.79
C ASP A 313 -9.84 9.59 -3.11
N GLN A 314 -9.79 8.81 -4.20
CA GLN A 314 -10.19 9.26 -5.53
C GLN A 314 -11.65 9.71 -5.63
N ASN A 315 -12.48 9.30 -4.68
CA ASN A 315 -13.91 9.62 -4.62
C ASN A 315 -14.20 10.86 -3.75
N TYR A 316 -13.19 11.49 -3.13
CA TYR A 316 -13.42 12.68 -2.33
C TYR A 316 -13.86 13.87 -3.18
N LYS A 317 -14.92 14.54 -2.72
CA LYS A 317 -15.36 15.83 -3.25
C LYS A 317 -14.51 16.95 -2.64
N LYS A 318 -14.56 18.11 -3.28
CA LYS A 318 -13.79 19.29 -2.84
C LYS A 318 -13.99 19.65 -1.36
N LYS A 319 -15.21 19.47 -0.82
CA LYS A 319 -15.52 19.71 0.59
C LYS A 319 -14.74 18.84 1.58
N GLU A 320 -14.53 17.55 1.26
CA GLU A 320 -13.72 16.66 2.10
C GLU A 320 -12.25 17.08 2.10
N LEU A 321 -11.72 17.45 0.93
CA LEU A 321 -10.33 17.92 0.79
C LEU A 321 -10.10 19.23 1.53
N ILE A 322 -11.04 20.18 1.47
CA ILE A 322 -11.00 21.43 2.24
C ILE A 322 -11.05 21.14 3.74
N LYS A 323 -11.93 20.22 4.17
CA LYS A 323 -12.00 19.81 5.58
C LYS A 323 -10.67 19.26 6.08
N ILE A 324 -10.03 18.36 5.33
CA ILE A 324 -8.70 17.84 5.67
C ILE A 324 -7.69 18.99 5.82
N ALA A 325 -7.60 19.86 4.83
CA ALA A 325 -6.67 20.98 4.83
C ALA A 325 -6.89 21.92 6.02
N LYS A 326 -8.17 22.26 6.34
CA LYS A 326 -8.54 23.11 7.47
C LYS A 326 -8.00 22.54 8.79
N TYR A 327 -8.25 21.27 9.06
CA TYR A 327 -7.84 20.69 10.35
C TYR A 327 -6.35 20.40 10.44
N LEU A 328 -5.67 20.13 9.32
CA LEU A 328 -4.21 20.09 9.30
C LEU A 328 -3.62 21.48 9.65
N LYS A 329 -4.10 22.56 9.03
CA LYS A 329 -3.67 23.93 9.39
C LYS A 329 -3.90 24.22 10.86
N LEU A 330 -5.12 23.99 11.35
CA LEU A 330 -5.49 24.26 12.73
C LEU A 330 -4.57 23.52 13.72
N PHE A 331 -4.25 22.25 13.43
CA PHE A 331 -3.32 21.49 14.26
C PHE A 331 -1.95 22.13 14.31
N PHE A 332 -1.35 22.39 13.16
CA PHE A 332 0.02 22.89 13.10
C PHE A 332 0.12 24.33 13.65
N THR A 333 -0.86 25.20 13.43
CA THR A 333 -0.90 26.51 14.07
C THR A 333 -0.98 26.39 15.60
N LYS A 334 -1.84 25.51 16.13
CA LYS A 334 -2.01 25.33 17.58
C LYS A 334 -0.76 24.74 18.26
N TYR A 335 -0.06 23.85 17.57
CA TYR A 335 1.07 23.09 18.14
C TYR A 335 2.43 23.55 17.59
N GLU A 336 2.50 24.71 16.91
CA GLU A 336 3.72 25.26 16.33
C GLU A 336 4.74 25.63 17.41
N HIS A 337 4.28 26.12 18.56
CA HIS A 337 5.10 26.67 19.63
C HIS A 337 5.17 25.82 20.91
N THR A 338 4.54 24.65 20.93
CA THR A 338 4.62 23.77 22.10
C THR A 338 5.77 22.77 21.92
N ASN A 339 6.91 23.09 22.50
CA ASN A 339 7.93 22.11 22.82
C ASN A 339 7.40 21.27 24.00
N PHE A 340 7.06 19.97 23.75
CA PHE A 340 6.84 18.96 24.79
C PHE A 340 8.01 17.98 24.82
#